data_d8a568937c15edbef959a191bb861d46
#
_entry.id   d8a568937c15edbef959a191bb861d46
#
_cell.length_a   1.000
_cell.length_b   1.000
_cell.length_c   1.000
_cell.angle_alpha   90.00
_cell.angle_beta   90.00
_cell.angle_gamma   90.00
#
_symmetry.space_group_name_H-M   'P 1'
#
loop_
_entity.id
_entity.type
_entity.pdbx_description
1 polymer ?
#
loop_
_entity_poly.entity_id
_entity_poly.type
_entity_poly.pdbx_seq_one_letter_code
_entity_poly.pdbx_strand_id
1 'polypeptide(L)'
;MYKRQVVDLPWPENKNFAKKCKKRSIYFIQLLSPTTTSKRLKKIIQDSHPMNYFISMLSTTGGKLKVSPREILKNYNRIKKINPKKEIVIGFGMTDKTIRKLKSADGIVVGSAICKEITRSLNSRQNPVTNVGKLVKKLKNRIAS
;
A
#
# COMPACT_ATOMS: atom_id res chain seq x y z
N MET A 1 1.25 1.24 18.39
CA MET A 1 1.77 -0.05 17.94
C MET A 1 2.54 0.15 16.64
N TYR A 2 3.79 -0.33 16.59
CA TYR A 2 4.70 -0.08 15.47
C TYR A 2 4.46 -1.08 14.35
N LYS A 3 4.63 -0.62 13.09
CA LYS A 3 4.57 -1.44 11.88
C LYS A 3 5.90 -1.36 11.15
N ARG A 4 6.38 -2.49 10.62
CA ARG A 4 7.61 -2.57 9.83
C ARG A 4 7.36 -3.34 8.53
N GLN A 5 8.02 -2.90 7.48
CA GLN A 5 7.99 -3.49 6.15
C GLN A 5 9.43 -3.64 5.66
N VAL A 6 9.74 -4.78 5.06
CA VAL A 6 11.04 -5.03 4.43
C VAL A 6 10.77 -5.52 3.01
N VAL A 7 11.24 -4.75 2.02
CA VAL A 7 10.89 -4.97 0.60
C VAL A 7 11.53 -6.24 0.08
N ASP A 8 12.80 -6.45 0.36
CA ASP A 8 13.60 -7.57 -0.20
C ASP A 8 13.60 -8.83 0.70
N LEU A 9 12.62 -8.95 1.57
CA LEU A 9 12.45 -10.12 2.43
C LEU A 9 11.06 -10.76 2.20
N PRO A 10 10.89 -11.53 1.12
CA PRO A 10 9.61 -12.13 0.77
C PRO A 10 9.24 -13.33 1.67
N TRP A 11 8.03 -13.83 1.51
CA TRP A 11 7.60 -15.09 2.10
C TRP A 11 8.15 -16.27 1.25
N PRO A 12 8.66 -17.36 1.82
CA PRO A 12 8.64 -17.72 3.26
C PRO A 12 9.85 -17.26 4.08
N GLU A 13 10.85 -16.65 3.48
CA GLU A 13 12.13 -16.26 4.08
C GLU A 13 11.94 -15.30 5.27
N ASN A 14 10.91 -14.48 5.22
CA ASN A 14 10.57 -13.53 6.28
C ASN A 14 9.98 -14.13 7.56
N LYS A 15 9.62 -15.42 7.59
CA LYS A 15 8.90 -16.04 8.73
C LYS A 15 9.63 -15.85 10.07
N ASN A 16 10.94 -16.05 10.09
CA ASN A 16 11.73 -15.90 11.32
C ASN A 16 11.79 -14.44 11.76
N PHE A 17 11.93 -13.51 10.82
CA PHE A 17 11.93 -12.08 11.09
C PHE A 17 10.56 -11.62 11.60
N ALA A 18 9.48 -12.05 10.97
CA ALA A 18 8.11 -11.74 11.40
C ALA A 18 7.83 -12.25 12.83
N LYS A 19 8.31 -13.47 13.18
CA LYS A 19 8.23 -13.98 14.55
C LYS A 19 8.99 -13.09 15.57
N LYS A 20 10.20 -12.63 15.21
CA LYS A 20 10.99 -11.70 16.04
C LYS A 20 10.28 -10.35 16.21
N CYS A 21 9.67 -9.83 15.15
CA CYS A 21 8.85 -8.61 15.21
C CYS A 21 7.67 -8.79 16.17
N LYS A 22 6.92 -9.91 16.03
CA LYS A 22 5.77 -10.20 16.89
C LYS A 22 6.14 -10.26 18.37
N LYS A 23 7.28 -10.89 18.73
CA LYS A 23 7.79 -10.92 20.11
C LYS A 23 8.08 -9.53 20.69
N ARG A 24 8.27 -8.52 19.86
CA ARG A 24 8.53 -7.12 20.26
C ARG A 24 7.32 -6.20 20.04
N SER A 25 6.13 -6.76 19.89
CA SER A 25 4.89 -6.00 19.60
C SER A 25 4.99 -5.13 18.35
N ILE A 26 5.80 -5.54 17.37
CA ILE A 26 5.95 -4.90 16.07
C ILE A 26 5.20 -5.75 15.03
N TYR A 27 4.33 -5.11 14.25
CA TYR A 27 3.67 -5.78 13.13
C TYR A 27 4.56 -5.79 11.90
N PHE A 28 4.85 -6.98 11.41
CA PHE A 28 5.50 -7.14 10.11
C PHE A 28 4.44 -7.09 9.00
N ILE A 29 4.52 -6.05 8.16
CA ILE A 29 3.59 -5.85 7.05
C ILE A 29 4.09 -6.63 5.83
N GLN A 30 3.30 -7.60 5.41
CA GLN A 30 3.60 -8.43 4.24
C GLN A 30 3.34 -7.67 2.95
N LEU A 31 4.27 -7.74 2.01
CA LEU A 31 4.10 -7.23 0.66
C LEU A 31 3.43 -8.28 -0.24
N LEU A 32 2.46 -7.85 -1.01
CA LEU A 32 1.72 -8.66 -1.97
C LEU A 32 1.88 -8.07 -3.37
N SER A 33 2.22 -8.92 -4.34
CA SER A 33 2.37 -8.53 -5.74
C SER A 33 1.19 -9.03 -6.59
N PRO A 34 0.76 -8.31 -7.63
CA PRO A 34 -0.26 -8.76 -8.57
C PRO A 34 0.15 -10.04 -9.31
N THR A 35 1.44 -10.29 -9.47
CA THR A 35 2.00 -11.49 -10.11
C THR A 35 2.07 -12.73 -9.21
N THR A 36 1.77 -12.58 -7.91
CA THR A 36 1.80 -13.71 -6.99
C THR A 36 0.70 -14.73 -7.35
N THR A 37 1.09 -16.00 -7.56
CA THR A 37 0.15 -17.07 -7.88
C THR A 37 -0.86 -17.27 -6.75
N SER A 38 -2.07 -17.75 -7.09
CA SER A 38 -3.14 -17.94 -6.08
C SER A 38 -2.76 -18.93 -4.99
N LYS A 39 -2.01 -20.00 -5.32
CA LYS A 39 -1.51 -20.97 -4.33
C LYS A 39 -0.55 -20.33 -3.32
N ARG A 40 0.41 -19.52 -3.79
CA ARG A 40 1.37 -18.80 -2.94
C ARG A 40 0.67 -17.71 -2.12
N LEU A 41 -0.26 -16.97 -2.75
CA LEU A 41 -1.02 -15.90 -2.11
C LEU A 41 -1.84 -16.41 -0.91
N LYS A 42 -2.51 -17.56 -1.04
CA LYS A 42 -3.23 -18.21 0.07
C LYS A 42 -2.31 -18.44 1.28
N LYS A 43 -1.14 -19.02 1.06
CA LYS A 43 -0.16 -19.27 2.13
C LYS A 43 0.35 -17.99 2.78
N ILE A 44 0.67 -16.96 1.98
CA ILE A 44 1.11 -15.67 2.49
C ILE A 44 0.03 -15.03 3.37
N ILE A 45 -1.21 -14.98 2.91
CA ILE A 45 -2.33 -14.36 3.65
C ILE A 45 -2.65 -15.12 4.95
N GLN A 46 -2.54 -16.46 4.96
CA GLN A 46 -2.71 -17.24 6.18
C GLN A 46 -1.66 -16.91 7.24
N ASP A 47 -0.40 -16.80 6.83
CA ASP A 47 0.75 -16.56 7.74
C ASP A 47 0.91 -15.07 8.11
N SER A 48 0.27 -14.14 7.40
CA SER A 48 0.48 -12.70 7.54
C SER A 48 -0.20 -12.10 8.76
N HIS A 49 0.27 -10.92 9.18
CA HIS A 49 -0.42 -10.03 10.11
C HIS A 49 -1.80 -9.60 9.55
N PRO A 50 -2.75 -9.13 10.37
CA PRO A 50 -4.03 -8.60 9.89
C PRO A 50 -3.94 -7.57 8.77
N MET A 51 -2.95 -6.67 8.76
CA MET A 51 -2.71 -5.71 7.68
C MET A 51 -1.64 -6.22 6.69
N ASN A 52 -1.90 -6.06 5.39
CA ASN A 52 -0.98 -6.38 4.31
C ASN A 52 -0.90 -5.22 3.32
N TYR A 53 0.22 -5.09 2.62
CA TYR A 53 0.43 -4.04 1.62
C TYR A 53 0.43 -4.64 0.22
N PHE A 54 -0.54 -4.25 -0.58
CA PHE A 54 -0.64 -4.64 -1.97
C PHE A 54 0.06 -3.62 -2.87
N ILE A 55 1.10 -4.05 -3.59
CA ILE A 55 1.81 -3.26 -4.59
C ILE A 55 0.95 -3.26 -5.85
N SER A 56 0.33 -2.11 -6.18
CA SER A 56 -0.64 -2.03 -7.27
C SER A 56 -0.02 -1.93 -8.67
N MET A 57 1.27 -1.68 -8.77
CA MET A 57 1.99 -1.51 -10.04
C MET A 57 3.21 -2.40 -10.12
N LEU A 58 3.44 -2.96 -11.30
CA LEU A 58 4.73 -3.50 -11.70
C LEU A 58 5.47 -2.38 -12.44
N SER A 59 6.38 -1.70 -11.77
CA SER A 59 7.31 -0.78 -12.43
C SER A 59 8.58 -1.56 -12.71
N THR A 60 8.80 -1.91 -13.96
CA THR A 60 10.16 -2.20 -14.43
C THR A 60 10.90 -0.87 -14.59
N THR A 61 12.16 -0.83 -14.22
CA THR A 61 13.06 0.32 -14.41
C THR A 61 12.96 0.81 -15.87
N GLY A 62 12.29 1.98 -16.08
CA GLY A 62 12.11 2.59 -17.39
C GLY A 62 10.75 2.43 -18.08
N GLY A 63 9.85 1.58 -17.60
CA GLY A 63 8.54 1.35 -18.22
C GLY A 63 7.38 1.97 -17.43
N LYS A 64 6.61 2.88 -18.05
CA LYS A 64 5.35 3.41 -17.52
C LYS A 64 4.20 2.44 -17.81
N LEU A 65 4.20 1.24 -17.23
CA LEU A 65 3.00 0.40 -17.28
C LEU A 65 1.93 1.01 -16.36
N LYS A 66 1.01 1.74 -16.94
CA LYS A 66 -0.16 2.29 -16.27
C LYS A 66 -1.18 1.18 -16.07
N VAL A 67 -1.15 0.53 -14.92
CA VAL A 67 -2.21 -0.41 -14.52
C VAL A 67 -3.51 0.37 -14.29
N SER A 68 -4.61 -0.07 -14.88
CA SER A 68 -5.90 0.60 -14.72
C SER A 68 -6.44 0.42 -13.30
N PRO A 69 -7.20 1.39 -12.75
CA PRO A 69 -7.85 1.23 -11.45
C PRO A 69 -8.75 0.00 -11.36
N ARG A 70 -9.38 -0.39 -12.47
CA ARG A 70 -10.21 -1.60 -12.57
C ARG A 70 -9.40 -2.87 -12.35
N GLU A 71 -8.21 -2.93 -12.91
CA GLU A 71 -7.31 -4.07 -12.74
C GLU A 71 -6.73 -4.13 -11.31
N ILE A 72 -6.41 -2.97 -10.73
CA ILE A 72 -6.01 -2.87 -9.33
C ILE A 72 -7.10 -3.45 -8.42
N LEU A 73 -8.35 -3.03 -8.60
CA LEU A 73 -9.49 -3.55 -7.82
C LEU A 73 -9.75 -5.04 -8.08
N LYS A 74 -9.58 -5.53 -9.31
CA LYS A 74 -9.68 -6.96 -9.62
C LYS A 74 -8.69 -7.78 -8.78
N ASN A 75 -7.43 -7.33 -8.71
CA ASN A 75 -6.40 -7.99 -7.90
C ASN A 75 -6.66 -7.83 -6.40
N TYR A 76 -7.07 -6.65 -5.93
CA TYR A 76 -7.47 -6.43 -4.55
C TYR A 76 -8.60 -7.38 -4.14
N ASN A 77 -9.65 -7.48 -4.93
CA ASN A 77 -10.78 -8.38 -4.66
C ASN A 77 -10.36 -9.86 -4.66
N ARG A 78 -9.42 -10.25 -5.52
CA ARG A 78 -8.83 -11.59 -5.51
C ARG A 78 -8.13 -11.89 -4.17
N ILE A 79 -7.44 -10.91 -3.60
CA ILE A 79 -6.77 -11.04 -2.30
C ILE A 79 -7.81 -11.11 -1.18
N LYS A 80 -8.79 -10.21 -1.17
CA LYS A 80 -9.87 -10.15 -0.16
C LYS A 80 -10.70 -11.44 -0.11
N LYS A 81 -10.95 -12.09 -1.24
CA LYS A 81 -11.65 -13.39 -1.29
C LYS A 81 -10.95 -14.50 -0.53
N ILE A 82 -9.63 -14.43 -0.34
CA ILE A 82 -8.88 -15.44 0.43
C ILE A 82 -9.16 -15.31 1.93
N ASN A 83 -9.18 -14.09 2.45
CA ASN A 83 -9.54 -13.82 3.82
C ASN A 83 -10.12 -12.39 3.96
N PRO A 84 -11.45 -12.24 4.02
CA PRO A 84 -12.12 -10.94 4.12
C PRO A 84 -11.77 -10.14 5.37
N LYS A 85 -11.34 -10.81 6.45
CA LYS A 85 -10.97 -10.16 7.72
C LYS A 85 -9.60 -9.47 7.69
N LYS A 86 -8.76 -9.78 6.69
CA LYS A 86 -7.45 -9.13 6.53
C LYS A 86 -7.61 -7.75 5.90
N GLU A 87 -6.94 -6.75 6.45
CA GLU A 87 -6.85 -5.42 5.87
C GLU A 87 -5.82 -5.40 4.73
N ILE A 88 -6.21 -4.93 3.57
CA ILE A 88 -5.34 -4.82 2.40
C ILE A 88 -5.23 -3.37 2.00
N VAL A 89 -4.11 -2.75 2.34
CA VAL A 89 -3.82 -1.39 1.89
C VAL A 89 -3.15 -1.41 0.52
N ILE A 90 -3.62 -0.54 -0.37
CA ILE A 90 -3.10 -0.44 -1.73
C ILE A 90 -2.11 0.72 -1.80
N GLY A 91 -0.94 0.47 -2.32
CA GLY A 91 0.08 1.50 -2.50
C GLY A 91 0.79 1.42 -3.84
N PHE A 92 1.67 2.39 -4.06
CA PHE A 92 2.46 2.59 -5.25
C PHE A 92 1.74 3.30 -6.42
N GLY A 93 2.32 4.42 -6.89
CA GLY A 93 1.83 5.16 -8.06
C GLY A 93 0.47 5.84 -7.91
N MET A 94 0.00 6.08 -6.69
CA MET A 94 -1.30 6.69 -6.44
C MET A 94 -1.36 8.16 -6.86
N THR A 95 -2.36 8.49 -7.67
CA THR A 95 -2.70 9.84 -8.10
C THR A 95 -4.10 10.21 -7.62
N ASP A 96 -4.42 11.51 -7.62
CA ASP A 96 -5.75 12.03 -7.30
C ASP A 96 -6.88 11.31 -8.06
N LYS A 97 -6.67 11.04 -9.36
CA LYS A 97 -7.66 10.39 -10.23
C LYS A 97 -7.83 8.89 -9.89
N THR A 98 -6.73 8.24 -9.50
CA THR A 98 -6.73 6.82 -9.15
C THR A 98 -7.40 6.56 -7.81
N ILE A 99 -7.14 7.42 -6.82
CA ILE A 99 -7.64 7.28 -5.44
C ILE A 99 -9.17 7.20 -5.40
N ARG A 100 -9.88 8.08 -6.10
CA ARG A 100 -11.35 8.05 -6.18
C ARG A 100 -11.93 6.71 -6.63
N LYS A 101 -11.24 6.06 -7.57
CA LYS A 101 -11.68 4.78 -8.14
C LYS A 101 -11.37 3.58 -7.25
N LEU A 102 -10.59 3.77 -6.18
CA LEU A 102 -10.16 2.73 -5.24
C LEU A 102 -10.83 2.87 -3.86
N LYS A 103 -11.91 3.63 -3.75
CA LYS A 103 -12.61 3.89 -2.48
C LYS A 103 -13.14 2.65 -1.75
N SER A 104 -13.33 1.54 -2.47
CA SER A 104 -13.75 0.27 -1.88
C SER A 104 -12.61 -0.53 -1.22
N ALA A 105 -11.36 -0.05 -1.30
CA ALA A 105 -10.23 -0.68 -0.64
C ALA A 105 -10.21 -0.36 0.87
N ASP A 106 -9.63 -1.25 1.69
CA ASP A 106 -9.50 -1.04 3.14
C ASP A 106 -8.61 0.17 3.48
N GLY A 107 -7.72 0.56 2.58
CA GLY A 107 -6.87 1.73 2.73
C GLY A 107 -5.97 1.97 1.52
N ILE A 108 -5.46 3.21 1.43
CA ILE A 108 -4.55 3.62 0.36
C ILE A 108 -3.31 4.27 0.98
N VAL A 109 -2.15 3.91 0.47
CA VAL A 109 -0.85 4.48 0.89
C VAL A 109 -0.36 5.44 -0.18
N VAL A 110 -0.11 6.68 0.22
CA VAL A 110 0.36 7.76 -0.65
C VAL A 110 1.71 8.25 -0.15
N GLY A 111 2.76 8.11 -0.95
CA GLY A 111 4.11 8.57 -0.63
C GLY A 111 4.56 9.71 -1.54
N SER A 112 4.79 9.44 -2.81
CA SER A 112 5.39 10.37 -3.77
C SER A 112 4.63 11.72 -3.91
N ALA A 113 3.31 11.72 -3.77
CA ALA A 113 2.53 12.96 -3.81
C ALA A 113 2.81 13.85 -2.60
N ILE A 114 3.05 13.25 -1.42
CA ILE A 114 3.42 13.98 -0.19
C ILE A 114 4.83 14.57 -0.36
N CYS A 115 5.80 13.77 -0.84
CA CYS A 115 7.15 14.27 -1.10
C CYS A 115 7.16 15.43 -2.11
N LYS A 116 6.40 15.31 -3.20
CA LYS A 116 6.25 16.39 -4.18
C LYS A 116 5.65 17.66 -3.58
N GLU A 117 4.66 17.53 -2.70
CA GLU A 117 4.06 18.68 -2.03
C GLU A 117 5.04 19.35 -1.06
N ILE A 118 5.87 18.58 -0.36
CA ILE A 118 6.95 19.11 0.48
C ILE A 118 7.92 19.93 -0.37
N THR A 119 8.44 19.34 -1.46
CA THR A 119 9.38 20.00 -2.38
C THR A 119 8.77 21.27 -2.97
N ARG A 120 7.52 21.21 -3.43
CA ARG A 120 6.81 22.38 -3.97
C ARG A 120 6.69 23.50 -2.94
N SER A 121 6.33 23.16 -1.71
CA SER A 121 6.16 24.13 -0.64
C SER A 121 7.48 24.82 -0.29
N LEU A 122 8.57 24.06 -0.20
CA LEU A 122 9.92 24.60 0.07
C LEU A 122 10.38 25.54 -1.03
N ASN A 123 10.23 25.13 -2.32
CA ASN A 123 10.61 25.95 -3.47
C ASN A 123 9.80 27.25 -3.55
N SER A 124 8.55 27.24 -3.09
CA SER A 124 7.66 28.43 -3.05
C SER A 124 7.75 29.20 -1.72
N ARG A 125 8.69 28.86 -0.83
CA ARG A 125 8.85 29.47 0.49
C ARG A 125 7.57 29.43 1.35
N GLN A 126 6.75 28.39 1.16
CA GLN A 126 5.52 28.14 1.91
C GLN A 126 5.75 27.10 3.00
N ASN A 127 4.88 27.07 4.02
CA ASN A 127 4.98 26.08 5.09
C ASN A 127 4.57 24.67 4.58
N PRO A 128 5.51 23.70 4.49
CA PRO A 128 5.22 22.36 3.98
C PRO A 128 4.27 21.56 4.88
N VAL A 129 4.30 21.79 6.21
CA VAL A 129 3.42 21.07 7.15
C VAL A 129 1.97 21.43 6.88
N THR A 130 1.67 22.71 6.72
CA THR A 130 0.31 23.20 6.39
C THR A 130 -0.18 22.66 5.06
N ASN A 131 0.67 22.70 4.02
CA ASN A 131 0.29 22.27 2.67
C ASN A 131 0.12 20.75 2.58
N VAL A 132 0.98 19.97 3.21
CA VAL A 132 0.81 18.52 3.32
C VAL A 132 -0.45 18.16 4.10
N GLY A 133 -0.75 18.86 5.19
CA GLY A 133 -1.99 18.68 5.95
C GLY A 133 -3.25 18.91 5.10
N LYS A 134 -3.27 19.99 4.30
CA LYS A 134 -4.34 20.27 3.33
C LYS A 134 -4.46 19.16 2.26
N LEU A 135 -3.32 18.69 1.73
CA LEU A 135 -3.30 17.59 0.76
C LEU A 135 -3.89 16.30 1.35
N VAL A 136 -3.45 15.90 2.54
CA VAL A 136 -3.95 14.68 3.22
C VAL A 136 -5.45 14.79 3.49
N LYS A 137 -5.93 15.92 4.00
CA LYS A 137 -7.38 16.17 4.20
C LYS A 137 -8.18 16.04 2.90
N LYS A 138 -7.67 16.64 1.81
CA LYS A 138 -8.29 16.52 0.48
C LYS A 138 -8.35 15.07 -0.01
N LEU A 139 -7.27 14.31 0.14
CA LEU A 139 -7.22 12.90 -0.28
C LEU A 139 -8.18 12.04 0.57
N LYS A 140 -8.21 12.27 1.89
CA LYS A 140 -9.13 11.57 2.81
C LYS A 140 -10.59 11.80 2.42
N ASN A 141 -10.99 13.04 2.16
CA ASN A 141 -12.37 13.37 1.77
C ASN A 141 -12.77 12.69 0.44
N ARG A 142 -11.83 12.48 -0.48
CA ARG A 142 -12.08 11.79 -1.76
C ARG A 142 -12.27 10.29 -1.65
N ILE A 143 -11.84 9.68 -0.56
CA ILE A 143 -12.06 8.26 -0.28
C ILE A 143 -13.37 8.07 0.47
N ALA A 144 -13.75 9.03 1.31
CA ALA A 144 -14.95 8.99 2.13
C ALA A 144 -16.24 9.37 1.38
N SER A 145 -16.11 10.05 0.24
CA SER A 145 -17.24 10.41 -0.66
C SER A 145 -17.42 9.35 -1.75
#